data_9185a7fb6bcc2f9f1f204570b89bf67c
#
_entry.id   9185a7fb6bcc2f9f1f204570b89bf67c
#
_cell.length_a   1.000
_cell.length_b   1.000
_cell.length_c   1.000
_cell.angle_alpha   90.00
_cell.angle_beta   90.00
_cell.angle_gamma   90.00
#
_symmetry.space_group_name_H-M   'P 1'
#
loop_
_entity.id
_entity.type
_entity.pdbx_description
1 polymer ?
#
loop_
_entity_poly.entity_id
_entity_poly.type
_entity_poly.pdbx_seq_one_letter_code
_entity_poly.pdbx_strand_id
1 'polypeptide(L)' 'GEDTRVKVSVFSEKGDLIYTRYQDIADVSRKTNIDLVNQVPGTYIVILESKKVRKTFKVIRK' A
#
# COMPACT_ATOMS: atom_id res chain seq x y z
N GLY A 1 -7.65 -0.63 -19.36
CA GLY A 1 -8.66 0.15 -18.79
C GLY A 1 -8.41 0.60 -17.38
N GLU A 2 -9.35 1.37 -16.93
CA GLU A 2 -9.27 1.97 -15.59
C GLU A 2 -9.26 0.92 -14.48
N ASP A 3 -9.83 -0.24 -14.76
CA ASP A 3 -9.96 -1.29 -13.77
C ASP A 3 -8.64 -2.00 -13.48
N THR A 4 -7.61 -1.68 -14.23
CA THR A 4 -6.31 -2.32 -14.03
C THR A 4 -5.46 -1.61 -13.00
N ARG A 5 -5.90 -0.47 -12.49
CA ARG A 5 -5.13 0.30 -11.53
C ARG A 5 -5.54 0.03 -10.10
N VAL A 6 -4.53 -0.04 -9.26
CA VAL A 6 -4.72 -0.25 -7.82
C VAL A 6 -4.09 0.92 -7.09
N LYS A 7 -4.84 1.50 -6.18
CA LYS A 7 -4.36 2.56 -5.31
C LYS A 7 -3.72 1.92 -4.09
N VAL A 8 -2.46 2.23 -3.86
CA VAL A 8 -1.71 1.73 -2.71
C VAL A 8 -1.53 2.89 -1.74
N SER A 9 -2.11 2.78 -0.56
CA SER A 9 -2.00 3.80 0.48
C SER A 9 -1.29 3.21 1.68
N VAL A 10 -0.32 3.94 2.23
CA VAL A 10 0.43 3.50 3.39
C VAL A 10 0.23 4.48 4.52
N PHE A 11 -0.17 3.96 5.68
CA PHE A 11 -0.44 4.76 6.86
C PHE A 11 0.45 4.33 8.01
N SER A 12 0.77 5.25 8.89
CA SER A 12 1.43 4.91 10.14
C SER A 12 0.44 4.19 11.06
N GLU A 13 0.96 3.61 12.12
CA GLU A 13 0.12 2.94 13.12
C GLU A 13 -0.89 3.91 13.74
N LYS A 14 -0.55 5.17 13.79
CA LYS A 14 -1.43 6.21 14.35
C LYS A 14 -2.52 6.65 13.38
N GLY A 15 -2.44 6.22 12.13
CA GLY A 15 -3.41 6.58 11.11
C GLY A 15 -3.02 7.72 10.21
N ASP A 16 -1.79 8.20 10.31
CA ASP A 16 -1.30 9.28 9.44
C ASP A 16 -0.93 8.72 8.08
N LEU A 17 -1.43 9.36 7.03
CA LEU A 17 -1.09 8.96 5.67
C LEU A 17 0.37 9.28 5.37
N ILE A 18 1.14 8.28 4.98
CA ILE A 18 2.55 8.45 4.64
C ILE A 18 2.72 8.73 3.16
N TYR A 19 2.12 7.89 2.32
CA TYR A 19 2.10 8.14 0.89
C TYR A 19 1.02 7.32 0.21
N THR A 20 0.70 7.72 -1.01
CA THR A 20 -0.24 7.02 -1.87
C THR A 20 0.39 6.94 -3.26
N ARG A 21 0.23 5.81 -3.90
CA ARG A 21 0.65 5.67 -5.30
C ARG A 21 -0.28 4.72 -6.02
N TYR A 22 -0.19 4.73 -7.35
CA TYR A 22 -1.02 3.87 -8.18
C TYR A 22 -0.13 2.89 -8.92
N GLN A 23 -0.59 1.65 -9.04
CA GLN A 23 0.14 0.59 -9.74
C GLN A 23 -0.82 -0.19 -10.61
N ASP A 24 -0.28 -0.85 -11.63
CA ASP A 24 -1.08 -1.78 -12.42
C ASP A 24 -1.34 -3.03 -11.59
N ILE A 25 -2.51 -3.60 -11.78
CA ILE A 25 -2.91 -4.78 -11.02
C ILE A 25 -1.95 -5.96 -11.28
N ALA A 26 -1.38 -6.03 -12.46
CA ALA A 26 -0.42 -7.08 -12.79
C ALA A 26 0.84 -6.98 -11.90
N ASP A 27 1.30 -5.76 -11.66
CA ASP A 27 2.47 -5.54 -10.81
C ASP A 27 2.16 -5.90 -9.36
N VAL A 28 0.96 -5.56 -8.91
CA VAL A 28 0.54 -5.88 -7.54
C VAL A 28 0.44 -7.40 -7.36
N SER A 29 -0.06 -8.10 -8.36
CA SER A 29 -0.20 -9.54 -8.31
C SER A 29 1.15 -10.25 -8.22
N ARG A 30 2.16 -9.68 -8.85
CA ARG A 30 3.51 -10.25 -8.82
C ARG A 30 4.24 -9.90 -7.54
N LYS A 31 4.32 -8.62 -7.27
CA LYS A 31 5.10 -8.14 -6.15
C LYS A 31 4.75 -6.69 -5.85
N THR A 32 4.36 -6.43 -4.64
CA THR A 32 4.12 -5.08 -4.19
C THR A 32 5.29 -4.66 -3.30
N ASN A 33 6.00 -3.61 -3.72
CA ASN A 33 7.07 -3.05 -2.93
C ASN A 33 6.54 -1.87 -2.14
N ILE A 34 6.66 -1.97 -0.82
CA ILE A 34 6.27 -0.89 0.08
C ILE A 34 7.54 -0.19 0.53
N ASP A 35 7.66 1.07 0.15
CA ASP A 35 8.87 1.84 0.44
C ASP A 35 8.74 2.51 1.80
N LEU A 36 9.48 1.99 2.77
CA LEU A 36 9.51 2.53 4.12
C LEU A 36 10.91 2.97 4.52
N VAL A 37 11.79 3.18 3.53
CA VAL A 37 13.20 3.42 3.80
C VAL A 37 13.43 4.66 4.67
N ASN A 38 12.57 5.68 4.54
CA ASN A 38 12.69 6.91 5.31
C ASN A 38 11.80 6.94 6.55
N GLN A 39 11.21 5.80 6.90
CA GLN A 39 10.30 5.73 8.03
C GLN A 39 10.97 5.09 9.23
N VAL A 40 10.54 5.51 10.42
CA VAL A 40 11.05 4.89 11.64
C VAL A 40 10.56 3.44 11.74
N PRO A 41 11.30 2.58 12.43
CA PRO A 41 10.83 1.21 12.66
C PRO A 41 9.48 1.19 13.35
N GLY A 42 8.63 0.26 12.98
CA GLY A 42 7.31 0.15 13.57
C GLY A 42 6.33 -0.54 12.64
N THR A 43 5.07 -0.46 13.00
CA THR A 43 3.98 -1.08 12.24
C THR A 43 3.34 -0.06 11.32
N TYR A 44 3.09 -0.48 10.09
CA TYR A 44 2.44 0.36 9.09
C TYR A 44 1.26 -0.38 8.49
N ILE A 45 0.25 0.39 8.09
CA ILE A 45 -0.97 -0.16 7.53
C ILE A 45 -0.96 0.14 6.03
N VAL A 46 -1.18 -0.90 5.24
CA VAL A 46 -1.22 -0.77 3.78
C VAL A 46 -2.63 -1.11 3.30
N ILE A 47 -3.19 -0.22 2.50
CA ILE A 47 -4.51 -0.42 1.92
C ILE A 47 -4.37 -0.47 0.41
N LEU A 48 -4.82 -1.57 -0.18
CA LEU A 48 -4.87 -1.74 -1.62
C LEU A 48 -6.32 -1.61 -2.07
N GLU A 49 -6.57 -0.67 -2.95
CA GLU A 49 -7.93 -0.42 -3.43
C GLU A 49 -8.00 -0.42 -4.94
N SER A 50 -8.98 -1.15 -5.47
CA SER A 50 -9.38 -1.06 -6.87
C SER A 50 -10.88 -0.84 -6.89
N LYS A 51 -11.47 -0.77 -8.09
CA LYS A 51 -12.91 -0.58 -8.21
C LYS A 51 -13.70 -1.69 -7.54
N LYS A 52 -13.16 -2.90 -7.51
CA LYS A 52 -13.91 -4.05 -7.04
C LYS A 52 -13.40 -4.64 -5.74
N VAL A 53 -12.17 -4.29 -5.36
CA VAL A 53 -11.51 -4.97 -4.24
C VAL A 53 -10.81 -3.97 -3.36
N ARG A 54 -10.90 -4.20 -2.06
CA ARG A 54 -10.14 -3.45 -1.07
C ARG A 54 -9.54 -4.43 -0.10
N LYS A 55 -8.22 -4.34 0.08
CA LYS A 55 -7.52 -5.20 1.03
C LYS A 55 -6.66 -4.34 1.95
N THR A 56 -6.61 -4.74 3.21
CA THR A 56 -5.83 -4.05 4.24
C THR A 56 -4.91 -5.05 4.89
N PHE A 57 -3.64 -4.69 5.06
CA PHE A 57 -2.71 -5.55 5.80
C PHE A 57 -1.65 -4.72 6.49
N LYS A 58 -0.97 -5.35 7.43
CA LYS A 58 0.08 -4.70 8.22
C LYS A 58 1.45 -5.08 7.69
N VAL A 59 2.35 -4.12 7.75
CA VAL A 59 3.75 -4.31 7.38
C VAL A 59 4.59 -3.83 8.56
N ILE A 60 5.58 -4.61 8.92
CA ILE A 60 6.48 -4.25 10.01
C ILE A 60 7.83 -3.87 9.44
N ARG A 61 8.30 -2.67 9.80
CA ARG A 61 9.66 -2.23 9.48
C ARG A 61 10.50 -2.44 10.73
N LYS A 62 11.51 -3.26 10.56
CA LYS A 62 12.42 -3.58 11.67
C LYS A 62 13.54 -2.59 11.84
#